data_fd31cbae3ca86d6f7a98e722a32ce532
#
_entry.id   fd31cbae3ca86d6f7a98e722a32ce532
#
_cell.length_a   1.000
_cell.length_b   1.000
_cell.length_c   1.000
_cell.angle_alpha   90.00
_cell.angle_beta   90.00
_cell.angle_gamma   90.00
#
_symmetry.space_group_name_H-M   'P 1'
#
loop_
_entity.id
_entity.type
_entity.pdbx_description
1 polymer ?
#
loop_
_entity_poly.entity_id
_entity_poly.type
_entity_poly.pdbx_seq_one_letter_code
_entity_poly.pdbx_strand_id
1 'polypeptide(L)'
;MNTPPEAKTRVTQAQDETFMRLAIEEARRAAEAGDVPVGAIVVDASGNIVGRGRNRREVCQDPTAHAEIEAVREAARTRGAWRLLGTTVYVTLEPCPMCAGALVNARVARVVYGCKDLKAGAVDTHFAIGRLISLNHRFEVQGDVLYDECVSLLRGFFAVRRKSKVGQEQLSQDEPTTDTTDTNDAPTT
;
A
#
# COMPACT_ATOMS: atom_id res chain seq x y z
N MET A 1 5.87 40.51 23.38
CA MET A 1 5.32 39.36 24.16
C MET A 1 5.41 38.12 23.29
N ASN A 2 6.38 37.24 23.57
CA ASN A 2 6.54 36.00 22.81
C ASN A 2 5.56 34.99 23.39
N THR A 3 4.50 34.67 22.65
CA THR A 3 3.66 33.53 22.95
C THR A 3 4.51 32.27 22.74
N PRO A 4 4.59 31.36 23.74
CA PRO A 4 5.31 30.12 23.55
C PRO A 4 4.64 29.31 22.43
N PRO A 5 5.41 28.56 21.59
CA PRO A 5 4.85 27.73 20.56
C PRO A 5 3.90 26.70 21.21
N GLU A 6 2.66 26.65 20.71
CA GLU A 6 1.66 25.67 21.12
C GLU A 6 2.30 24.27 21.08
N ALA A 7 2.26 23.59 22.23
CA ALA A 7 2.74 22.22 22.35
C ALA A 7 1.98 21.38 21.31
N LYS A 8 2.69 20.87 20.28
CA LYS A 8 2.14 19.94 19.31
C LYS A 8 1.57 18.78 20.12
N THR A 9 0.24 18.64 20.14
CA THR A 9 -0.44 17.53 20.82
C THR A 9 0.10 16.25 20.21
N ARG A 10 0.88 15.51 21.00
CA ARG A 10 1.49 14.25 20.56
C ARG A 10 0.35 13.25 20.35
N VAL A 11 0.19 12.78 19.12
CA VAL A 11 -0.78 11.72 18.79
C VAL A 11 -0.53 10.53 19.67
N THR A 12 -1.57 10.01 20.35
CA THR A 12 -1.45 8.87 21.25
C THR A 12 -1.41 7.56 20.47
N GLN A 13 -0.87 6.50 21.05
CA GLN A 13 -0.89 5.17 20.44
C GLN A 13 -2.33 4.71 20.11
N ALA A 14 -3.30 4.97 20.99
CA ALA A 14 -4.70 4.64 20.74
C ALA A 14 -5.31 5.37 19.52
N GLN A 15 -4.88 6.60 19.27
CA GLN A 15 -5.27 7.34 18.07
C GLN A 15 -4.62 6.75 16.81
N ASP A 16 -3.33 6.39 16.88
CA ASP A 16 -2.65 5.72 15.78
C ASP A 16 -3.32 4.39 15.41
N GLU A 17 -3.69 3.59 16.40
CA GLU A 17 -4.42 2.34 16.18
C GLU A 17 -5.80 2.58 15.54
N THR A 18 -6.50 3.62 15.99
CA THR A 18 -7.81 3.98 15.42
C THR A 18 -7.70 4.30 13.93
N PHE A 19 -6.74 5.13 13.56
CA PHE A 19 -6.52 5.48 12.16
C PHE A 19 -5.96 4.31 11.33
N MET A 20 -5.11 3.47 11.93
CA MET A 20 -4.62 2.27 11.25
C MET A 20 -5.74 1.28 10.93
N ARG A 21 -6.75 1.12 11.81
CA ARG A 21 -7.93 0.30 11.50
C ARG A 21 -8.68 0.80 10.27
N LEU A 22 -8.77 2.11 10.07
CA LEU A 22 -9.38 2.68 8.86
C LEU A 22 -8.53 2.44 7.60
N ALA A 23 -7.20 2.43 7.73
CA ALA A 23 -6.32 2.00 6.63
C ALA A 23 -6.49 0.50 6.33
N ILE A 24 -6.69 -0.35 7.35
CA ILE A 24 -6.98 -1.78 7.20
C ILE A 24 -8.32 -2.00 6.46
N GLU A 25 -9.33 -1.16 6.69
CA GLU A 25 -10.58 -1.22 5.92
C GLU A 25 -10.35 -0.96 4.42
N GLU A 26 -9.54 0.03 4.07
CA GLU A 26 -9.16 0.26 2.67
C GLU A 26 -8.36 -0.91 2.09
N ALA A 27 -7.49 -1.55 2.88
CA ALA A 27 -6.76 -2.74 2.46
C ALA A 27 -7.70 -3.94 2.19
N ARG A 28 -8.74 -4.14 2.99
CA ARG A 28 -9.76 -5.17 2.74
C ARG A 28 -10.49 -4.93 1.42
N ARG A 29 -10.84 -3.69 1.12
CA ARG A 29 -11.46 -3.31 -0.16
C ARG A 29 -10.53 -3.55 -1.36
N ALA A 30 -9.21 -3.42 -1.20
CA ALA A 30 -8.25 -3.83 -2.22
C ALA A 30 -8.31 -5.35 -2.46
N ALA A 31 -8.31 -6.16 -1.39
CA ALA A 31 -8.42 -7.62 -1.47
C ALA A 31 -9.70 -8.07 -2.17
N GLU A 32 -10.85 -7.47 -1.83
CA GLU A 32 -12.16 -7.72 -2.46
C GLU A 32 -12.13 -7.45 -3.97
N ALA A 33 -11.34 -6.46 -4.40
CA ALA A 33 -11.15 -6.13 -5.82
C ALA A 33 -10.06 -7.00 -6.51
N GLY A 34 -9.43 -7.94 -5.80
CA GLY A 34 -8.38 -8.82 -6.34
C GLY A 34 -6.96 -8.22 -6.30
N ASP A 35 -6.80 -7.05 -5.73
CA ASP A 35 -5.49 -6.41 -5.53
C ASP A 35 -4.84 -6.81 -4.20
N VAL A 36 -3.51 -6.65 -4.11
CA VAL A 36 -2.77 -6.89 -2.84
C VAL A 36 -3.34 -5.97 -1.75
N PRO A 37 -3.70 -6.50 -0.55
CA PRO A 37 -4.40 -5.77 0.50
C PRO A 37 -3.49 -4.75 1.20
N VAL A 38 -3.27 -3.64 0.54
CA VAL A 38 -2.63 -2.46 1.12
C VAL A 38 -3.61 -1.30 1.07
N GLY A 39 -3.78 -0.63 2.21
CA GLY A 39 -4.65 0.53 2.37
C GLY A 39 -3.93 1.67 3.07
N ALA A 40 -4.31 2.89 2.75
CA ALA A 40 -3.75 4.09 3.35
C ALA A 40 -4.81 5.16 3.58
N ILE A 41 -4.60 5.98 4.61
CA ILE A 41 -5.35 7.21 4.85
C ILE A 41 -4.41 8.37 5.15
N VAL A 42 -4.85 9.58 4.82
CA VAL A 42 -4.17 10.82 5.18
C VAL A 42 -5.04 11.59 6.17
N VAL A 43 -4.47 11.95 7.30
CA VAL A 43 -5.15 12.65 8.41
C VAL A 43 -4.49 14.01 8.62
N ASP A 44 -5.27 15.07 8.76
CA ASP A 44 -4.77 16.41 9.06
C ASP A 44 -4.46 16.60 10.55
N ALA A 45 -3.90 17.77 10.90
CA ALA A 45 -3.55 18.10 12.28
C ALA A 45 -4.76 18.20 13.23
N SER A 46 -5.98 18.33 12.71
CA SER A 46 -7.23 18.37 13.47
C SER A 46 -7.85 16.97 13.66
N GLY A 47 -7.24 15.91 13.08
CA GLY A 47 -7.77 14.56 13.12
C GLY A 47 -8.80 14.24 12.04
N ASN A 48 -8.99 15.10 11.06
CA ASN A 48 -9.90 14.84 9.94
C ASN A 48 -9.19 14.00 8.88
N ILE A 49 -9.88 13.01 8.33
CA ILE A 49 -9.40 12.25 7.17
C ILE A 49 -9.60 13.09 5.93
N VAL A 50 -8.50 13.44 5.26
CA VAL A 50 -8.49 14.27 4.06
C VAL A 50 -8.19 13.48 2.78
N GLY A 51 -7.78 12.21 2.90
CA GLY A 51 -7.55 11.32 1.77
C GLY A 51 -7.58 9.85 2.18
N ARG A 52 -8.07 9.00 1.28
CA ARG A 52 -8.12 7.55 1.39
C ARG A 52 -7.51 6.92 0.15
N GLY A 53 -6.89 5.78 0.28
CA GLY A 53 -6.33 5.06 -0.84
C GLY A 53 -6.21 3.59 -0.55
N ARG A 54 -6.27 2.80 -1.59
CA ARG A 54 -6.00 1.37 -1.55
C ARG A 54 -5.20 0.96 -2.76
N ASN A 55 -4.50 -0.15 -2.70
CA ASN A 55 -3.81 -0.68 -3.86
C ASN A 55 -4.82 -0.99 -4.97
N ARG A 56 -4.49 -0.55 -6.21
CA ARG A 56 -5.32 -0.71 -7.40
C ARG A 56 -4.48 -1.04 -8.63
N ARG A 57 -3.29 -1.58 -8.42
CA ARG A 57 -2.34 -1.85 -9.52
C ARG A 57 -2.93 -2.77 -10.59
N GLU A 58 -3.52 -3.88 -10.16
CA GLU A 58 -4.14 -4.87 -11.04
C GLU A 58 -5.42 -4.30 -11.67
N VAL A 59 -6.29 -3.69 -10.88
CA VAL A 59 -7.56 -3.12 -11.34
C VAL A 59 -7.36 -1.98 -12.35
N CYS A 60 -6.38 -1.11 -12.13
CA CYS A 60 -6.11 0.05 -12.99
C CYS A 60 -5.05 -0.22 -14.05
N GLN A 61 -4.35 -1.38 -14.02
CA GLN A 61 -3.17 -1.67 -14.84
C GLN A 61 -2.13 -0.52 -14.77
N ASP A 62 -1.99 0.07 -13.57
CA ASP A 62 -1.08 1.18 -13.28
C ASP A 62 -0.07 0.77 -12.21
N PRO A 63 1.24 0.66 -12.53
CA PRO A 63 2.27 0.27 -11.58
C PRO A 63 2.45 1.28 -10.44
N THR A 64 1.91 2.48 -10.57
CA THR A 64 2.01 3.54 -9.56
C THR A 64 0.77 3.64 -8.65
N ALA A 65 -0.31 2.91 -8.94
CA ALA A 65 -1.57 2.95 -8.19
C ALA A 65 -1.45 2.23 -6.82
N HIS A 66 -0.45 2.60 -6.02
CA HIS A 66 -0.27 2.16 -4.65
C HIS A 66 -1.19 2.94 -3.70
N ALA A 67 -1.54 2.34 -2.58
CA ALA A 67 -2.45 2.93 -1.59
C ALA A 67 -2.03 4.33 -1.15
N GLU A 68 -0.74 4.53 -0.90
CA GLU A 68 -0.18 5.81 -0.46
C GLU A 68 -0.33 6.88 -1.54
N ILE A 69 -0.09 6.52 -2.81
CA ILE A 69 -0.21 7.44 -3.95
C ILE A 69 -1.66 7.87 -4.12
N GLU A 70 -2.60 6.93 -4.06
CA GLU A 70 -4.03 7.23 -4.15
C GLU A 70 -4.50 8.13 -3.00
N ALA A 71 -4.09 7.82 -1.76
CA ALA A 71 -4.45 8.61 -0.58
C ALA A 71 -3.86 10.04 -0.65
N VAL A 72 -2.61 10.20 -1.06
CA VAL A 72 -1.96 11.51 -1.22
C VAL A 72 -2.61 12.33 -2.33
N ARG A 73 -2.97 11.71 -3.45
CA ARG A 73 -3.68 12.37 -4.56
C ARG A 73 -5.06 12.88 -4.11
N GLU A 74 -5.81 12.07 -3.38
CA GLU A 74 -7.10 12.48 -2.83
C GLU A 74 -6.94 13.62 -1.82
N ALA A 75 -6.00 13.48 -0.87
CA ALA A 75 -5.70 14.53 0.11
C ALA A 75 -5.32 15.86 -0.54
N ALA A 76 -4.51 15.84 -1.60
CA ALA A 76 -4.13 17.03 -2.33
C ALA A 76 -5.33 17.72 -3.00
N ARG A 77 -6.26 16.94 -3.59
CA ARG A 77 -7.50 17.47 -4.16
C ARG A 77 -8.41 18.07 -3.08
N THR A 78 -8.64 17.33 -2.00
CA THR A 78 -9.48 17.76 -0.87
C THR A 78 -8.97 19.06 -0.26
N ARG A 79 -7.66 19.22 -0.13
CA ARG A 79 -7.04 20.42 0.45
C ARG A 79 -6.80 21.54 -0.55
N GLY A 80 -6.98 21.31 -1.85
CA GLY A 80 -6.64 22.26 -2.90
C GLY A 80 -5.15 22.63 -2.93
N ALA A 81 -4.28 21.75 -2.44
CA ALA A 81 -2.85 22.01 -2.28
C ALA A 81 -2.02 20.73 -2.39
N TRP A 82 -0.94 20.75 -3.18
CA TRP A 82 -0.03 19.62 -3.29
C TRP A 82 0.86 19.41 -2.06
N ARG A 83 1.10 20.50 -1.28
CA ARG A 83 1.82 20.40 0.00
C ARG A 83 0.86 19.99 1.10
N LEU A 84 1.08 18.79 1.64
CA LEU A 84 0.27 18.21 2.71
C LEU A 84 0.93 18.47 4.09
N LEU A 85 1.28 19.72 4.35
CA LEU A 85 1.93 20.11 5.60
C LEU A 85 1.06 19.76 6.81
N GLY A 86 1.67 19.24 7.87
CA GLY A 86 1.01 18.90 9.12
C GLY A 86 0.15 17.64 9.06
N THR A 87 0.18 16.88 7.93
CA THR A 87 -0.58 15.64 7.83
C THR A 87 0.22 14.43 8.31
N THR A 88 -0.51 13.39 8.75
CA THR A 88 0.01 12.05 9.02
C THR A 88 -0.58 11.09 7.99
N VAL A 89 0.26 10.25 7.41
CA VAL A 89 -0.14 9.14 6.54
C VAL A 89 -0.08 7.85 7.33
N TYR A 90 -1.19 7.12 7.36
CA TYR A 90 -1.29 5.77 7.91
C TYR A 90 -1.38 4.79 6.76
N VAL A 91 -0.55 3.76 6.76
CA VAL A 91 -0.52 2.73 5.70
C VAL A 91 -0.29 1.35 6.31
N THR A 92 -0.96 0.33 5.82
CA THR A 92 -0.91 -1.02 6.40
C THR A 92 0.42 -1.75 6.18
N LEU A 93 1.16 -1.39 5.12
CA LEU A 93 2.47 -1.94 4.76
C LEU A 93 3.50 -0.82 4.65
N GLU A 94 4.74 -1.07 5.04
CA GLU A 94 5.84 -0.12 4.92
C GLU A 94 5.96 0.42 3.49
N PRO A 95 6.04 1.76 3.29
CA PRO A 95 6.15 2.37 1.97
C PRO A 95 7.39 1.93 1.21
N CYS A 96 7.21 1.61 -0.07
CA CYS A 96 8.30 1.33 -1.01
C CYS A 96 9.03 2.63 -1.41
N PRO A 97 10.18 2.57 -2.15
CA PRO A 97 10.95 3.77 -2.53
C PRO A 97 10.14 4.81 -3.31
N MET A 98 9.26 4.36 -4.23
CA MET A 98 8.38 5.26 -4.99
C MET A 98 7.44 6.03 -4.06
N CYS A 99 6.75 5.33 -3.16
CA CYS A 99 5.80 5.93 -2.22
C CYS A 99 6.51 6.82 -1.21
N ALA A 100 7.62 6.36 -0.62
CA ALA A 100 8.42 7.16 0.31
C ALA A 100 8.90 8.47 -0.33
N GLY A 101 9.36 8.43 -1.60
CA GLY A 101 9.72 9.62 -2.37
C GLY A 101 8.54 10.56 -2.62
N ALA A 102 7.36 10.00 -2.92
CA ALA A 102 6.13 10.78 -3.08
C ALA A 102 5.71 11.48 -1.77
N LEU A 103 5.85 10.81 -0.62
CA LEU A 103 5.56 11.39 0.70
C LEU A 103 6.52 12.53 1.07
N VAL A 104 7.81 12.41 0.70
CA VAL A 104 8.78 13.52 0.80
C VAL A 104 8.34 14.70 -0.06
N ASN A 105 7.97 14.46 -1.33
CA ASN A 105 7.51 15.50 -2.24
C ASN A 105 6.22 16.17 -1.74
N ALA A 106 5.28 15.41 -1.22
CA ALA A 106 4.02 15.92 -0.65
C ALA A 106 4.21 16.69 0.67
N ARG A 107 5.40 16.67 1.28
CA ARG A 107 5.68 17.37 2.53
C ARG A 107 4.86 16.90 3.72
N VAL A 108 4.54 15.62 3.80
CA VAL A 108 3.84 15.06 4.96
C VAL A 108 4.69 15.21 6.23
N ALA A 109 4.05 15.38 7.38
CA ALA A 109 4.77 15.56 8.64
C ALA A 109 5.16 14.22 9.29
N ARG A 110 4.33 13.18 9.10
CA ARG A 110 4.51 11.88 9.76
C ARG A 110 3.98 10.74 8.89
N VAL A 111 4.65 9.59 8.97
CA VAL A 111 4.24 8.32 8.36
C VAL A 111 4.15 7.27 9.45
N VAL A 112 3.01 6.59 9.50
CA VAL A 112 2.73 5.47 10.42
C VAL A 112 2.43 4.24 9.58
N TYR A 113 3.17 3.15 9.78
CA TYR A 113 2.92 1.93 9.02
C TYR A 113 2.62 0.73 9.94
N GLY A 114 1.84 -0.24 9.39
CA GLY A 114 1.42 -1.42 10.12
C GLY A 114 2.51 -2.47 10.22
N CYS A 115 3.00 -2.98 9.11
CA CYS A 115 4.05 -3.99 9.09
C CYS A 115 5.17 -3.66 8.10
N LYS A 116 6.36 -4.21 8.34
CA LYS A 116 7.53 -4.03 7.49
C LYS A 116 7.35 -4.74 6.13
N ASP A 117 7.86 -4.12 5.08
CA ASP A 117 8.05 -4.77 3.79
C ASP A 117 9.50 -5.24 3.66
N LEU A 118 9.74 -6.54 3.88
CA LEU A 118 11.07 -7.14 3.81
C LEU A 118 11.65 -7.18 2.39
N LYS A 119 10.85 -6.87 1.35
CA LYS A 119 11.27 -6.88 -0.06
C LYS A 119 11.58 -5.49 -0.59
N ALA A 120 10.77 -4.49 -0.21
CA ALA A 120 10.83 -3.17 -0.81
C ALA A 120 10.63 -2.01 0.20
N GLY A 121 10.63 -2.28 1.50
CA GLY A 121 10.45 -1.25 2.52
C GLY A 121 11.54 -0.19 2.49
N ALA A 122 11.16 1.09 2.43
CA ALA A 122 12.09 2.17 2.17
C ALA A 122 12.16 3.26 3.23
N VAL A 123 11.41 3.11 4.33
CA VAL A 123 11.45 4.10 5.43
C VAL A 123 12.20 3.59 6.66
N ASP A 124 12.31 2.26 6.84
CA ASP A 124 13.00 1.60 7.94
C ASP A 124 13.79 0.35 7.51
N THR A 125 13.28 -0.48 6.55
CA THR A 125 13.83 -1.81 6.27
C THR A 125 15.12 -1.75 5.46
N HIS A 126 15.12 -1.17 4.27
CA HIS A 126 16.29 -1.13 3.38
C HIS A 126 16.92 0.27 3.29
N PHE A 127 16.08 1.31 3.50
CA PHE A 127 16.48 2.70 3.40
C PHE A 127 15.92 3.47 4.59
N ALA A 128 16.29 4.74 4.69
CA ALA A 128 15.74 5.67 5.67
C ALA A 128 15.16 6.92 4.96
N ILE A 129 14.47 6.70 3.82
CA ILE A 129 13.83 7.78 3.09
C ILE A 129 12.82 8.46 4.02
N GLY A 130 12.86 9.78 4.08
CA GLY A 130 12.06 10.55 5.04
C GLY A 130 12.86 11.02 6.25
N ARG A 131 13.98 10.35 6.61
CA ARG A 131 14.93 10.79 7.64
C ARG A 131 16.26 11.27 7.06
N LEU A 132 16.53 11.07 5.76
CA LEU A 132 17.77 11.45 5.11
C LEU A 132 17.96 12.97 5.14
N ILE A 133 19.09 13.42 5.70
CA ILE A 133 19.43 14.83 5.84
C ILE A 133 19.67 15.54 4.49
N SER A 134 20.03 14.78 3.47
CA SER A 134 20.25 15.27 2.11
C SER A 134 18.96 15.61 1.36
N LEU A 135 17.79 15.12 1.84
CA LEU A 135 16.51 15.45 1.24
C LEU A 135 15.99 16.80 1.73
N ASN A 136 15.30 17.49 0.86
CA ASN A 136 14.74 18.84 1.13
C ASN A 136 13.52 18.83 2.06
N HIS A 137 13.05 17.65 2.49
CA HIS A 137 12.00 17.46 3.48
C HIS A 137 12.22 16.14 4.21
N ARG A 138 11.81 16.11 5.47
CA ARG A 138 11.84 14.92 6.33
C ARG A 138 10.53 14.78 7.06
N PHE A 139 10.16 13.54 7.38
CA PHE A 139 8.97 13.22 8.16
C PHE A 139 9.33 12.25 9.29
N GLU A 140 8.51 12.26 10.35
CA GLU A 140 8.60 11.29 11.43
C GLU A 140 8.09 9.91 10.95
N VAL A 141 8.68 8.83 11.45
CA VAL A 141 8.28 7.46 11.10
C VAL A 141 7.95 6.70 12.37
N GLN A 142 6.78 6.04 12.38
CA GLN A 142 6.36 5.11 13.42
C GLN A 142 5.93 3.80 12.75
N GLY A 143 6.59 2.71 13.08
CA GLY A 143 6.23 1.37 12.59
C GLY A 143 5.49 0.53 13.61
N ASP A 144 5.08 -0.65 13.14
CA ASP A 144 4.53 -1.77 13.91
C ASP A 144 3.19 -1.45 14.63
N VAL A 145 2.38 -0.53 14.06
CA VAL A 145 1.04 -0.22 14.58
C VAL A 145 0.02 -1.22 14.02
N LEU A 146 -0.60 -2.01 14.91
CA LEU A 146 -1.46 -3.15 14.58
C LEU A 146 -0.77 -4.17 13.65
N TYR A 147 0.50 -4.47 13.95
CA TYR A 147 1.35 -5.34 13.15
C TYR A 147 0.69 -6.67 12.80
N ASP A 148 0.15 -7.39 13.78
CA ASP A 148 -0.43 -8.72 13.57
C ASP A 148 -1.65 -8.69 12.66
N GLU A 149 -2.50 -7.66 12.78
CA GLU A 149 -3.66 -7.47 11.92
C GLU A 149 -3.23 -7.23 10.46
N CYS A 150 -2.23 -6.39 10.24
CA CYS A 150 -1.70 -6.07 8.91
C CYS A 150 -1.02 -7.28 8.26
N VAL A 151 -0.19 -8.01 8.99
CA VAL A 151 0.47 -9.23 8.52
C VAL A 151 -0.54 -10.32 8.18
N SER A 152 -1.55 -10.52 9.04
CA SER A 152 -2.58 -11.55 8.84
C SER A 152 -3.37 -11.31 7.56
N LEU A 153 -3.69 -10.06 7.25
CA LEU A 153 -4.40 -9.69 6.02
C LEU A 153 -3.59 -10.04 4.77
N LEU A 154 -2.30 -9.69 4.74
CA LEU A 154 -1.39 -10.02 3.64
C LEU A 154 -1.20 -11.54 3.49
N ARG A 155 -0.95 -12.25 4.59
CA ARG A 155 -0.77 -13.70 4.59
C ARG A 155 -2.00 -14.44 4.07
N GLY A 156 -3.20 -14.04 4.51
CA GLY A 156 -4.46 -14.61 4.06
C GLY A 156 -4.64 -14.48 2.55
N PHE A 157 -4.45 -13.31 2.01
CA PHE A 157 -4.54 -13.03 0.58
C PHE A 157 -3.60 -13.91 -0.26
N PHE A 158 -2.31 -13.95 0.10
CA PHE A 158 -1.34 -14.75 -0.64
C PHE A 158 -1.54 -16.26 -0.48
N ALA A 159 -2.10 -16.73 0.65
CA ALA A 159 -2.43 -18.14 0.83
C ALA A 159 -3.54 -18.59 -0.14
N VAL A 160 -4.58 -17.78 -0.33
CA VAL A 160 -5.66 -18.06 -1.29
C VAL A 160 -5.11 -18.06 -2.72
N ARG A 161 -4.32 -17.08 -3.09
CA ARG A 161 -3.77 -16.93 -4.43
C ARG A 161 -2.81 -18.06 -4.83
N ARG A 162 -2.05 -18.64 -3.87
CA ARG A 162 -1.23 -19.84 -4.11
C ARG A 162 -2.07 -21.07 -4.41
N LYS A 163 -3.17 -21.29 -3.66
CA LYS A 163 -4.07 -22.43 -3.89
C LYS A 163 -4.73 -22.36 -5.26
N SER A 164 -5.16 -21.19 -5.70
CA SER A 164 -5.76 -20.99 -7.02
C SER A 164 -4.79 -21.30 -8.18
N LYS A 165 -3.51 -20.93 -8.05
CA LYS A 165 -2.50 -21.25 -9.07
C LYS A 165 -2.24 -22.76 -9.19
N VAL A 166 -2.08 -23.44 -8.06
CA VAL A 166 -1.85 -24.90 -8.05
C VAL A 166 -3.03 -25.65 -8.68
N GLY A 167 -4.27 -25.22 -8.40
CA GLY A 167 -5.46 -25.82 -9.01
C GLY A 167 -5.54 -25.60 -10.54
N GLN A 168 -5.10 -24.44 -11.04
CA GLN A 168 -5.05 -24.16 -12.49
C GLN A 168 -3.95 -24.95 -13.21
N GLU A 169 -2.78 -25.13 -12.59
CA GLU A 169 -1.68 -25.94 -13.15
C GLU A 169 -2.04 -27.43 -13.23
N GLN A 170 -2.81 -27.96 -12.28
CA GLN A 170 -3.32 -29.33 -12.31
C GLN A 170 -4.33 -29.57 -13.42
N LEU A 171 -5.27 -28.62 -13.62
CA LEU A 171 -6.29 -28.71 -14.69
C LEU A 171 -5.68 -28.64 -16.09
N SER A 172 -4.59 -27.90 -16.29
CA SER A 172 -3.91 -27.78 -17.59
C SER A 172 -3.04 -29.02 -17.93
N GLN A 173 -2.71 -29.86 -16.96
CA GLN A 173 -1.97 -31.12 -17.18
C GLN A 173 -2.88 -32.32 -17.48
N ASP A 174 -4.18 -32.22 -17.20
CA ASP A 174 -5.16 -33.27 -17.41
C ASP A 174 -5.92 -33.16 -18.76
N GLU A 175 -5.59 -32.19 -19.64
CA GLU A 175 -6.16 -32.15 -20.99
C GLU A 175 -5.52 -33.26 -21.85
N PRO A 176 -6.31 -34.23 -22.38
CA PRO A 176 -5.77 -35.26 -23.23
C PRO A 176 -5.24 -34.65 -24.53
N THR A 177 -4.00 -34.92 -24.87
CA THR A 177 -3.42 -34.62 -26.19
C THR A 177 -4.23 -35.44 -27.23
N THR A 178 -5.08 -34.77 -27.97
CA THR A 178 -5.73 -35.39 -29.14
C THR A 178 -4.65 -35.56 -30.21
N ASP A 179 -4.12 -36.76 -30.30
CA ASP A 179 -3.23 -37.18 -31.38
C ASP A 179 -4.06 -37.27 -32.67
N THR A 180 -4.00 -36.26 -33.51
CA THR A 180 -4.50 -36.28 -34.86
C THR A 180 -3.44 -36.95 -35.75
N THR A 181 -3.50 -38.28 -35.81
CA THR A 181 -2.82 -39.03 -36.87
C THR A 181 -3.53 -38.73 -38.20
N ASP A 182 -2.99 -37.82 -38.96
CA ASP A 182 -3.30 -37.61 -40.37
C ASP A 182 -2.75 -38.77 -41.18
N THR A 183 -3.62 -39.73 -41.47
CA THR A 183 -3.39 -40.76 -42.50
C THR A 183 -3.73 -40.15 -43.86
N ASN A 184 -2.71 -39.58 -44.50
CA ASN A 184 -2.80 -39.14 -45.92
C ASN A 184 -2.41 -40.30 -46.83
N ASP A 185 -3.38 -41.20 -47.18
CA ASP A 185 -3.24 -42.20 -48.19
C ASP A 185 -3.75 -41.61 -49.54
N ALA A 186 -2.80 -41.32 -50.43
CA ALA A 186 -3.12 -40.92 -51.78
C ALA A 186 -3.00 -42.17 -52.68
N PRO A 187 -4.00 -42.53 -53.49
CA PRO A 187 -3.87 -43.58 -54.50
C PRO A 187 -3.19 -43.05 -55.77
N THR A 188 -2.14 -43.72 -56.18
CA THR A 188 -1.52 -43.66 -57.48
C THR A 188 -2.40 -44.29 -58.55
N THR A 189 -2.74 -43.58 -59.59
CA THR A 189 -2.81 -44.03 -60.99
C THR A 189 -2.67 -42.86 -61.93
#